data_405e037bee0a8f05ab4fdbac5cc27346
#
_entry.id   405e037bee0a8f05ab4fdbac5cc27346
#
_cell.length_a   1.000
_cell.length_b   1.000
_cell.length_c   1.000
_cell.angle_alpha   90.00
_cell.angle_beta   90.00
_cell.angle_gamma   90.00
#
_symmetry.space_group_name_H-M   'P 1'
#
loop_
_entity.id
_entity.type
_entity.pdbx_description
1 polymer ?
#
loop_
_entity_poly.entity_id
_entity_poly.type
_entity_poly.pdbx_seq_one_letter_code
_entity_poly.pdbx_strand_id
1 'polypeptide(L)'
;MKGKLKNGFKFEISDNISDDWEFVKLFRKAQQDSFYFVDLIVKMLGEEQEEKLCDSLRREDGIVHTEDIAAAIEQMSAVIEKSGNAGKN
;
A
#
# COMPACT_ATOMS: atom_id res chain seq x y z
N MET A 1 8.24 4.68 -8.02
CA MET A 1 8.69 5.43 -6.83
C MET A 1 9.02 4.49 -5.70
N LYS A 2 9.99 4.83 -4.92
CA LYS A 2 10.45 3.99 -3.83
C LYS A 2 10.15 4.63 -2.50
N GLY A 3 9.92 3.81 -1.51
CA GLY A 3 9.66 4.31 -0.17
C GLY A 3 10.04 3.29 0.87
N LYS A 4 9.87 3.68 2.13
CA LYS A 4 10.19 2.82 3.25
C LYS A 4 9.16 3.04 4.36
N LEU A 5 8.63 1.96 4.89
CA LEU A 5 7.71 2.05 6.02
C LEU A 5 8.49 2.33 7.29
N LYS A 6 7.77 2.72 8.33
CA LYS A 6 8.41 3.01 9.61
C LYS A 6 9.13 1.81 10.19
N ASN A 7 8.67 0.60 9.87
CA ASN A 7 9.33 -0.60 10.35
C ASN A 7 10.56 -0.97 9.54
N GLY A 8 10.91 -0.17 8.53
CA GLY A 8 12.11 -0.43 7.72
C GLY A 8 11.86 -1.16 6.41
N PHE A 9 10.65 -1.62 6.19
CA PHE A 9 10.34 -2.35 4.96
C PHE A 9 10.43 -1.40 3.76
N LYS A 10 11.21 -1.77 2.76
CA LYS A 10 11.36 -0.96 1.56
C LYS A 10 10.44 -1.48 0.47
N PHE A 11 9.82 -0.57 -0.24
CA PHE A 11 8.88 -0.95 -1.28
C PHE A 11 9.07 -0.10 -2.52
N GLU A 12 8.53 -0.59 -3.63
CA GLU A 12 8.57 0.16 -4.87
C GLU A 12 7.18 0.12 -5.51
N ILE A 13 6.69 1.27 -5.94
CA ILE A 13 5.38 1.43 -6.55
C ILE A 13 5.58 2.08 -7.91
N SER A 14 4.77 1.70 -8.89
CA SER A 14 4.84 2.29 -10.22
C SER A 14 4.67 3.81 -10.15
N ASP A 15 5.48 4.53 -10.92
CA ASP A 15 5.37 5.98 -10.95
C ASP A 15 4.03 6.45 -11.50
N ASN A 16 3.33 5.61 -12.23
CA ASN A 16 2.05 5.99 -12.82
C ASN A 16 0.85 5.50 -12.03
N ILE A 17 1.06 5.07 -10.79
CA ILE A 17 -0.02 4.44 -10.05
C ILE A 17 -1.23 5.37 -9.87
N SER A 18 -1.00 6.65 -9.66
CA SER A 18 -2.13 7.56 -9.43
C SER A 18 -2.90 7.85 -10.71
N ASP A 19 -2.36 7.49 -11.85
CA ASP A 19 -3.07 7.63 -13.12
C ASP A 19 -3.76 6.33 -13.51
N ASP A 20 -3.68 5.32 -12.69
CA ASP A 20 -4.27 4.02 -12.97
C ASP A 20 -5.68 3.99 -12.41
N TRP A 21 -6.67 3.95 -13.30
CA TRP A 21 -8.08 4.01 -12.90
C TRP A 21 -8.45 2.87 -11.96
N GLU A 22 -7.89 1.69 -12.18
CA GLU A 22 -8.20 0.56 -11.33
C GLU A 22 -7.66 0.74 -9.92
N PHE A 23 -6.49 1.38 -9.81
CA PHE A 23 -5.97 1.72 -8.48
C PHE A 23 -6.91 2.71 -7.79
N VAL A 24 -7.37 3.73 -8.53
CA VAL A 24 -8.25 4.74 -7.94
C VAL A 24 -9.53 4.08 -7.42
N LYS A 25 -10.09 3.17 -8.20
CA LYS A 25 -11.30 2.47 -7.78
C LYS A 25 -11.06 1.65 -6.51
N LEU A 26 -9.95 0.92 -6.47
CA LEU A 26 -9.64 0.10 -5.30
C LEU A 26 -9.35 0.94 -4.08
N PHE A 27 -8.64 2.05 -4.27
CA PHE A 27 -8.33 2.94 -3.16
C PHE A 27 -9.61 3.47 -2.53
N ARG A 28 -10.56 3.84 -3.37
CA ARG A 28 -11.83 4.34 -2.87
C ARG A 28 -12.60 3.26 -2.12
N LYS A 29 -12.64 2.04 -2.67
CA LYS A 29 -13.35 0.95 -2.01
C LYS A 29 -12.69 0.59 -0.68
N ALA A 30 -11.37 0.62 -0.64
CA ALA A 30 -10.64 0.25 0.57
C ALA A 30 -10.88 1.24 1.69
N GLN A 31 -11.19 2.49 1.37
CA GLN A 31 -11.48 3.46 2.40
C GLN A 31 -12.80 3.17 3.10
N GLN A 32 -13.68 2.44 2.44
CA GLN A 32 -14.97 2.13 3.02
C GLN A 32 -15.07 0.71 3.55
N ASP A 33 -14.19 -0.19 3.10
CA ASP A 33 -14.29 -1.60 3.45
C ASP A 33 -12.89 -2.21 3.45
N SER A 34 -12.44 -2.63 4.60
CA SER A 34 -11.09 -3.17 4.74
C SER A 34 -10.89 -4.47 3.99
N PHE A 35 -11.94 -5.13 3.54
CA PHE A 35 -11.78 -6.32 2.73
C PHE A 35 -11.06 -6.02 1.42
N TYR A 36 -11.06 -4.77 0.98
CA TYR A 36 -10.39 -4.40 -0.25
C TYR A 36 -8.91 -4.08 -0.04
N PHE A 37 -8.42 -4.18 1.20
CA PHE A 37 -7.00 -3.90 1.46
C PHE A 37 -6.09 -4.83 0.68
N VAL A 38 -6.45 -6.11 0.59
CA VAL A 38 -5.62 -7.06 -0.13
C VAL A 38 -5.49 -6.66 -1.59
N ASP A 39 -6.62 -6.38 -2.22
CA ASP A 39 -6.61 -6.02 -3.64
C ASP A 39 -5.84 -4.73 -3.86
N LEU A 40 -5.98 -3.78 -2.96
CA LEU A 40 -5.30 -2.51 -3.07
C LEU A 40 -3.78 -2.69 -2.97
N ILE A 41 -3.33 -3.47 -2.01
CA ILE A 41 -1.90 -3.66 -1.83
C ILE A 41 -1.31 -4.43 -3.00
N VAL A 42 -2.00 -5.44 -3.47
CA VAL A 42 -1.51 -6.20 -4.62
C VAL A 42 -1.44 -5.29 -5.84
N LYS A 43 -2.41 -4.39 -5.99
CA LYS A 43 -2.38 -3.44 -7.10
C LYS A 43 -1.18 -2.50 -7.00
N MET A 44 -0.88 -2.04 -5.79
CA MET A 44 0.23 -1.11 -5.61
C MET A 44 1.58 -1.78 -5.70
N LEU A 45 1.73 -2.95 -5.11
CA LEU A 45 3.05 -3.56 -4.94
C LEU A 45 3.28 -4.80 -5.79
N GLY A 46 2.22 -5.46 -6.23
CA GLY A 46 2.34 -6.78 -6.83
C GLY A 46 2.39 -7.86 -5.76
N GLU A 47 2.17 -9.09 -6.18
CA GLU A 47 2.03 -10.19 -5.23
C GLU A 47 3.33 -10.48 -4.46
N GLU A 48 4.45 -10.37 -5.13
CA GLU A 48 5.72 -10.67 -4.49
C GLU A 48 6.03 -9.70 -3.36
N GLN A 49 5.87 -8.41 -3.61
CA GLN A 49 6.12 -7.43 -2.56
C GLN A 49 5.06 -7.52 -1.47
N GLU A 50 3.83 -7.87 -1.84
CA GLU A 50 2.77 -8.01 -0.85
C GLU A 50 3.13 -9.11 0.15
N GLU A 51 3.66 -10.23 -0.33
CA GLU A 51 4.05 -11.30 0.57
C GLU A 51 5.19 -10.88 1.48
N LYS A 52 6.15 -10.14 0.94
CA LYS A 52 7.26 -9.66 1.76
C LYS A 52 6.79 -8.65 2.79
N LEU A 53 5.82 -7.82 2.43
CA LEU A 53 5.23 -6.88 3.37
C LEU A 53 4.58 -7.63 4.52
N CYS A 54 3.80 -8.66 4.21
CA CYS A 54 3.15 -9.45 5.24
C CYS A 54 4.18 -10.05 6.20
N ASP A 55 5.27 -10.59 5.64
CA ASP A 55 6.31 -11.16 6.49
C ASP A 55 6.92 -10.11 7.41
N SER A 56 7.07 -8.88 6.91
CA SER A 56 7.68 -7.82 7.72
C SER A 56 6.75 -7.35 8.82
N LEU A 57 5.45 -7.53 8.66
CA LEU A 57 4.46 -7.05 9.61
C LEU A 57 3.96 -8.14 10.55
N ARG A 58 4.33 -9.39 10.30
CA ARG A 58 3.84 -10.49 11.13
C ARG A 58 4.35 -10.34 12.56
N ARG A 59 3.45 -10.35 13.50
CA ARG A 59 3.81 -10.18 14.90
C ARG A 59 4.22 -11.50 15.52
N GLU A 60 4.63 -11.46 16.76
CA GLU A 60 5.09 -12.66 17.47
C GLU A 60 4.00 -13.70 17.59
N ASP A 61 2.75 -13.32 17.54
CA ASP A 61 1.64 -14.26 17.57
C ASP A 61 1.46 -15.01 16.23
N GLY A 62 2.29 -14.69 15.23
CA GLY A 62 2.19 -15.33 13.92
C GLY A 62 1.17 -14.71 13.00
N ILE A 63 0.56 -13.61 13.41
CA ILE A 63 -0.54 -13.01 12.67
C ILE A 63 -0.11 -11.68 12.06
N VAL A 64 -0.57 -11.43 10.84
CA VAL A 64 -0.44 -10.11 10.23
C VAL A 64 -1.74 -9.39 10.54
N HIS A 65 -1.66 -8.37 11.40
CA HIS A 65 -2.86 -7.71 11.88
C HIS A 65 -3.35 -6.65 10.89
N THR A 66 -4.66 -6.59 10.72
CA THR A 66 -5.25 -5.67 9.76
C THR A 66 -4.90 -4.22 10.07
N GLU A 67 -4.82 -3.87 11.33
CA GLU A 67 -4.47 -2.49 11.69
C GLU A 67 -3.07 -2.13 11.23
N ASP A 68 -2.15 -3.09 11.22
CA ASP A 68 -0.80 -2.83 10.73
C ASP A 68 -0.80 -2.67 9.22
N ILE A 69 -1.66 -3.42 8.53
CA ILE A 69 -1.83 -3.26 7.09
C ILE A 69 -2.42 -1.88 6.79
N ALA A 70 -3.42 -1.45 7.56
CA ALA A 70 -4.02 -0.14 7.35
C ALA A 70 -2.98 0.97 7.51
N ALA A 71 -2.12 0.84 8.53
CA ALA A 71 -1.07 1.84 8.73
C ALA A 71 -0.07 1.83 7.58
N ALA A 72 0.25 0.65 7.06
CA ALA A 72 1.16 0.55 5.91
C ALA A 72 0.55 1.24 4.68
N ILE A 73 -0.74 1.03 4.46
CA ILE A 73 -1.42 1.67 3.33
C ILE A 73 -1.35 3.19 3.48
N GLU A 74 -1.56 3.71 4.68
CA GLU A 74 -1.47 5.14 4.90
C GLU A 74 -0.08 5.67 4.57
N GLN A 75 0.95 4.97 5.00
CA GLN A 75 2.32 5.40 4.74
C GLN A 75 2.64 5.36 3.25
N MET A 76 2.17 4.31 2.56
CA MET A 76 2.40 4.21 1.12
C MET A 76 1.64 5.28 0.36
N SER A 77 0.43 5.59 0.81
CA SER A 77 -0.36 6.64 0.18
C SER A 77 0.33 8.00 0.32
N ALA A 78 0.97 8.24 1.47
CA ALA A 78 1.70 9.48 1.66
C ALA A 78 2.87 9.59 0.68
N VAL A 79 3.53 8.47 0.40
CA VAL A 79 4.62 8.48 -0.58
C VAL A 79 4.08 8.81 -1.97
N ILE A 80 2.94 8.24 -2.33
CA ILE A 80 2.34 8.51 -3.62
C ILE A 80 2.00 9.99 -3.75
N GLU A 81 1.42 10.57 -2.71
CA GLU A 81 1.09 11.98 -2.74
C GLU A 81 2.31 12.85 -2.83
N LYS A 82 3.37 12.46 -2.08
CA LYS A 82 4.55 13.25 -2.11
C LYS A 82 5.28 13.21 -3.42
N SER A 83 5.11 12.20 -4.22
CA SER A 83 5.79 12.12 -5.49
C SER A 83 5.34 13.26 -6.39
N GLY A 84 4.33 13.96 -5.97
CA GLY A 84 4.01 15.22 -6.57
C GLY A 84 3.12 15.17 -7.74
N ASN A 85 2.77 14.03 -8.15
CA ASN A 85 1.97 14.02 -9.30
C ASN A 85 0.54 13.88 -9.05
N ALA A 86 0.20 13.30 -7.98
CA ALA A 86 -1.17 13.02 -7.73
C ALA A 86 -2.00 14.26 -7.71
N GLY A 87 -1.50 15.30 -7.27
CA GLY A 87 -2.29 16.47 -7.12
C GLY A 87 -2.13 17.48 -8.16
N LYS A 88 -1.41 17.15 -9.16
CA LYS A 88 -1.14 18.09 -10.07
C LYS A 88 -2.13 18.31 -10.99
N ASN A 89 -2.87 17.81 -11.27
CA ASN A 89 -3.74 17.96 -12.24
C ASN A 89 -4.62 18.82 -12.26
#